data_e0ada3bda5216346d6708305322cf2f3
#
_entry.id   e0ada3bda5216346d6708305322cf2f3
#
_cell.length_a   1.000
_cell.length_b   1.000
_cell.length_c   1.000
_cell.angle_alpha   90.00
_cell.angle_beta   90.00
_cell.angle_gamma   90.00
#
_symmetry.space_group_name_H-M   'P 1'
#
loop_
_entity.id
_entity.type
_entity.pdbx_description
1 polymer ?
#
loop_
_entity_poly.entity_id
_entity_poly.type
_entity_poly.pdbx_seq_one_letter_code
_entity_poly.pdbx_strand_id
1 'polypeptide(L)'
;MSVSFRGFNENSATFMATKDMEKGTPVKMSASDTVAPCSNGDAFCGVVNISSGSYASVQLSGAVTAKYTGTAPSAGYTKLVSGATGVKAGENGREYLVVSVDTVNSTVTFLL
;
A
#
# COMPACT_ATOMS: atom_id res chain seq x y z
N MET A 1 3.56 15.88 -21.29
CA MET A 1 2.41 14.94 -21.22
C MET A 1 2.34 14.33 -19.85
N SER A 2 1.16 14.23 -19.26
CA SER A 2 0.97 13.54 -18.00
C SER A 2 0.10 12.30 -18.23
N VAL A 3 0.31 11.29 -17.39
CA VAL A 3 -0.49 10.08 -17.39
C VAL A 3 -1.20 9.95 -16.05
N SER A 4 -2.31 9.25 -16.03
CA SER A 4 -3.09 9.04 -14.83
C SER A 4 -3.43 7.56 -14.68
N PHE A 5 -3.26 7.05 -13.46
CA PHE A 5 -3.65 5.69 -13.11
C PHE A 5 -4.86 5.67 -12.16
N ARG A 6 -5.47 6.84 -11.95
CA ARG A 6 -6.62 6.95 -11.03
C ARG A 6 -7.75 6.06 -11.51
N GLY A 7 -8.28 5.25 -10.59
CA GLY A 7 -9.39 4.36 -10.87
C GLY A 7 -9.02 3.11 -11.67
N PHE A 8 -7.76 2.97 -12.10
CA PHE A 8 -7.35 1.83 -12.90
C PHE A 8 -7.55 0.54 -12.11
N ASN A 9 -8.51 -0.27 -12.54
CA ASN A 9 -8.77 -1.60 -11.99
C ASN A 9 -8.84 -1.64 -10.45
N GLU A 10 -9.32 -0.57 -9.83
CA GLU A 10 -9.41 -0.49 -8.37
C GLU A 10 -10.54 -1.36 -7.85
N ASN A 11 -10.19 -2.26 -6.94
CA ASN A 11 -11.15 -3.09 -6.22
C ASN A 11 -10.83 -3.07 -4.75
N SER A 12 -11.87 -2.97 -3.93
CA SER A 12 -11.73 -2.92 -2.49
C SER A 12 -12.65 -3.96 -1.85
N ALA A 13 -12.24 -4.44 -0.69
CA ALA A 13 -13.07 -5.32 0.13
C ALA A 13 -13.10 -4.76 1.55
N THR A 14 -14.18 -5.07 2.27
CA THR A 14 -14.34 -4.63 3.65
C THR A 14 -13.94 -5.77 4.58
N PHE A 15 -13.08 -5.46 5.52
CA PHE A 15 -12.61 -6.40 6.54
C PHE A 15 -12.91 -5.84 7.93
N MET A 16 -12.88 -6.72 8.93
CA MET A 16 -12.82 -6.28 10.31
C MET A 16 -11.43 -5.65 10.53
N ALA A 17 -11.36 -4.67 11.39
CA ALA A 17 -10.11 -3.97 11.69
C ALA A 17 -9.85 -3.97 13.19
N THR A 18 -8.57 -4.09 13.57
CA THR A 18 -8.18 -4.09 14.98
C THR A 18 -8.23 -2.71 15.59
N LYS A 19 -8.15 -1.66 14.75
CA LYS A 19 -8.24 -0.27 15.18
C LYS A 19 -8.51 0.63 13.97
N ASP A 20 -8.85 1.88 14.22
CA ASP A 20 -8.96 2.89 13.18
C ASP A 20 -7.61 3.15 12.54
N MET A 21 -7.62 3.36 11.22
CA MET A 21 -6.42 3.59 10.43
C MET A 21 -6.65 4.73 9.46
N GLU A 22 -5.60 5.45 9.14
CA GLU A 22 -5.66 6.52 8.15
C GLU A 22 -5.66 5.95 6.74
N LYS A 23 -6.29 6.68 5.81
CA LYS A 23 -6.27 6.33 4.40
C LYS A 23 -4.82 6.20 3.92
N GLY A 24 -4.55 5.14 3.16
CA GLY A 24 -3.23 4.86 2.64
C GLY A 24 -2.35 4.01 3.55
N THR A 25 -2.83 3.62 4.73
CA THR A 25 -2.07 2.76 5.63
C THR A 25 -1.93 1.37 5.01
N PRO A 26 -0.71 0.84 4.86
CA PRO A 26 -0.52 -0.55 4.45
C PRO A 26 -1.01 -1.50 5.54
N VAL A 27 -1.75 -2.53 5.16
CA VAL A 27 -2.33 -3.49 6.10
C VAL A 27 -1.96 -4.91 5.77
N LYS A 28 -2.07 -5.77 6.78
CA LYS A 28 -1.87 -7.21 6.66
C LYS A 28 -3.04 -7.94 7.29
N MET A 29 -3.22 -9.19 6.92
CA MET A 29 -4.19 -10.04 7.61
C MET A 29 -3.61 -10.38 8.98
N SER A 30 -4.34 -10.04 10.04
CA SER A 30 -3.93 -10.35 11.42
C SER A 30 -4.67 -11.57 11.96
N ALA A 31 -5.83 -11.88 11.40
CA ALA A 31 -6.64 -13.03 11.72
C ALA A 31 -7.61 -13.27 10.57
N SER A 32 -8.46 -14.28 10.66
CA SER A 32 -9.49 -14.51 9.68
C SER A 32 -10.40 -13.28 9.58
N ASP A 33 -10.64 -12.81 8.37
CA ASP A 33 -11.51 -11.66 8.06
C ASP A 33 -11.06 -10.32 8.69
N THR A 34 -9.86 -10.27 9.26
CA THR A 34 -9.41 -9.13 10.06
C THR A 34 -8.06 -8.60 9.55
N VAL A 35 -7.98 -7.28 9.39
CA VAL A 35 -6.74 -6.61 9.01
C VAL A 35 -6.20 -5.75 10.17
N ALA A 36 -4.89 -5.54 10.15
CA ALA A 36 -4.20 -4.68 11.08
C ALA A 36 -3.16 -3.85 10.33
N PRO A 37 -2.78 -2.66 10.84
CA PRO A 37 -1.71 -1.91 10.22
C PRO A 37 -0.40 -2.69 10.29
N CYS A 38 0.39 -2.61 9.22
CA CYS A 38 1.69 -3.25 9.17
C CYS A 38 2.69 -2.55 10.09
N SER A 39 3.62 -3.32 10.62
CA SER A 39 4.82 -2.80 11.24
C SER A 39 5.89 -2.57 10.17
N ASN A 40 6.90 -1.76 10.49
CA ASN A 40 8.00 -1.51 9.57
C ASN A 40 8.66 -2.82 9.13
N GLY A 41 8.72 -3.06 7.83
CA GLY A 41 9.28 -4.28 7.26
C GLY A 41 8.28 -5.39 6.96
N ASP A 42 7.03 -5.23 7.35
CA ASP A 42 6.01 -6.25 7.09
C ASP A 42 5.55 -6.23 5.62
N ALA A 43 5.28 -7.40 5.09
CA ALA A 43 4.59 -7.51 3.80
C ALA A 43 3.14 -7.07 3.99
N PHE A 44 2.64 -6.27 3.04
CA PHE A 44 1.26 -5.78 3.08
C PHE A 44 0.44 -6.43 1.96
N CYS A 45 -0.86 -6.57 2.20
CA CYS A 45 -1.77 -7.12 1.18
C CYS A 45 -2.60 -6.05 0.47
N GLY A 46 -2.66 -4.86 1.02
CA GLY A 46 -3.39 -3.75 0.44
C GLY A 46 -3.22 -2.50 1.28
N VAL A 47 -3.96 -1.45 0.91
CA VAL A 47 -3.93 -0.18 1.63
C VAL A 47 -5.35 0.25 1.97
N VAL A 48 -5.49 0.97 3.08
CA VAL A 48 -6.79 1.42 3.57
C VAL A 48 -7.35 2.52 2.67
N ASN A 49 -8.60 2.37 2.25
CA ASN A 49 -9.38 3.43 1.62
C ASN A 49 -10.14 4.24 2.67
N ILE A 50 -10.91 3.55 3.50
CA ILE A 50 -11.72 4.13 4.56
C ILE A 50 -11.64 3.20 5.76
N SER A 51 -11.50 3.77 6.95
CA SER A 51 -11.58 3.03 8.20
C SER A 51 -12.63 3.68 9.08
N SER A 52 -13.47 2.87 9.71
CA SER A 52 -14.53 3.36 10.58
C SER A 52 -14.79 2.33 11.69
N GLY A 53 -14.38 2.68 12.90
CA GLY A 53 -14.58 1.80 14.05
C GLY A 53 -13.87 0.47 13.87
N SER A 54 -14.65 -0.61 13.83
CA SER A 54 -14.15 -1.97 13.75
C SER A 54 -14.01 -2.50 12.31
N TYR A 55 -14.22 -1.65 11.30
CA TYR A 55 -14.20 -2.07 9.90
C TYR A 55 -13.26 -1.18 9.08
N ALA A 56 -12.68 -1.75 8.04
CA ALA A 56 -11.87 -1.00 7.09
C ALA A 56 -12.14 -1.50 5.68
N SER A 57 -12.29 -0.57 4.74
CA SER A 57 -12.30 -0.86 3.31
C SER A 57 -10.86 -0.81 2.84
N VAL A 58 -10.38 -1.91 2.27
CA VAL A 58 -8.99 -2.09 1.86
C VAL A 58 -8.93 -2.25 0.35
N GLN A 59 -8.11 -1.43 -0.29
CA GLN A 59 -7.86 -1.55 -1.72
C GLN A 59 -6.92 -2.74 -1.94
N LEU A 60 -7.37 -3.69 -2.75
CA LEU A 60 -6.63 -4.93 -3.02
C LEU A 60 -6.07 -5.00 -4.44
N SER A 61 -6.50 -4.11 -5.33
CA SER A 61 -5.97 -4.06 -6.70
C SER A 61 -6.04 -2.63 -7.22
N GLY A 62 -5.40 -2.40 -8.37
CA GLY A 62 -5.35 -1.09 -8.99
C GLY A 62 -4.12 -0.29 -8.57
N ALA A 63 -4.08 0.98 -8.94
CA ALA A 63 -2.92 1.83 -8.70
C ALA A 63 -2.98 2.46 -7.30
N VAL A 64 -1.84 2.50 -6.64
CA VAL A 64 -1.67 3.15 -5.34
C VAL A 64 -0.49 4.10 -5.43
N THR A 65 -0.67 5.32 -4.93
CA THR A 65 0.44 6.26 -4.72
C THR A 65 0.66 6.39 -3.22
N ALA A 66 1.86 6.09 -2.78
CA ALA A 66 2.22 6.12 -1.37
C ALA A 66 3.57 6.80 -1.18
N LYS A 67 3.81 7.29 0.01
CA LYS A 67 5.14 7.75 0.38
C LYS A 67 6.08 6.57 0.50
N TYR A 68 7.37 6.78 0.19
CA TYR A 68 8.38 5.76 0.43
C TYR A 68 9.44 6.29 1.38
N THR A 69 10.11 5.36 2.06
CA THR A 69 11.24 5.68 2.92
C THR A 69 12.46 4.92 2.43
N GLY A 70 13.65 5.40 2.80
CA GLY A 70 14.91 4.78 2.38
C GLY A 70 15.23 5.06 0.92
N THR A 71 15.87 4.11 0.26
CA THR A 71 16.25 4.24 -1.14
C THR A 71 15.01 4.26 -2.02
N ALA A 72 14.98 5.15 -3.02
CA ALA A 72 13.87 5.23 -3.96
C ALA A 72 13.68 3.90 -4.68
N PRO A 73 12.44 3.36 -4.72
CA PRO A 73 12.18 2.14 -5.49
C PRO A 73 12.44 2.38 -6.97
N SER A 74 12.84 1.33 -7.67
CA SER A 74 13.06 1.40 -9.11
C SER A 74 11.77 1.11 -9.86
N ALA A 75 11.58 1.76 -11.01
CA ALA A 75 10.48 1.42 -11.91
C ALA A 75 10.61 -0.03 -12.37
N GLY A 76 9.49 -0.69 -12.59
CA GLY A 76 9.42 -2.11 -12.92
C GLY A 76 9.02 -2.94 -11.71
N TYR A 77 9.20 -4.25 -11.78
CA TYR A 77 8.83 -5.14 -10.68
C TYR A 77 9.81 -4.98 -9.52
N THR A 78 9.30 -4.60 -8.39
CA THR A 78 10.09 -4.33 -7.19
C THR A 78 9.35 -4.89 -5.97
N LYS A 79 10.07 -5.55 -5.09
CA LYS A 79 9.51 -6.04 -3.83
C LYS A 79 9.35 -4.87 -2.86
N LEU A 80 8.14 -4.68 -2.37
CA LEU A 80 7.81 -3.60 -1.43
C LEU A 80 7.27 -4.16 -0.14
N VAL A 81 7.66 -3.54 0.96
CA VAL A 81 7.15 -3.81 2.31
C VAL A 81 6.67 -2.51 2.92
N SER A 82 6.01 -2.59 4.06
CA SER A 82 5.62 -1.41 4.82
C SER A 82 6.86 -0.71 5.35
N GLY A 83 6.91 0.61 5.23
CA GLY A 83 7.96 1.45 5.81
C GLY A 83 7.51 2.09 7.12
N ALA A 84 8.36 2.90 7.70
CA ALA A 84 7.99 3.72 8.86
C ALA A 84 6.85 4.67 8.49
N THR A 85 6.87 5.17 7.25
CA THR A 85 5.77 5.94 6.67
C THR A 85 5.58 5.42 5.24
N GLY A 86 4.38 4.92 4.93
CA GLY A 86 4.11 4.38 3.61
C GLY A 86 4.82 3.06 3.36
N VAL A 87 5.56 2.98 2.26
CA VAL A 87 6.19 1.74 1.81
C VAL A 87 7.69 1.93 1.62
N LYS A 88 8.41 0.83 1.49
CA LYS A 88 9.84 0.84 1.14
C LYS A 88 10.19 -0.44 0.38
N ALA A 89 11.31 -0.42 -0.34
CA ALA A 89 11.84 -1.62 -0.96
C ALA A 89 12.30 -2.60 0.12
N GLY A 90 11.98 -3.89 -0.03
CA GLY A 90 12.36 -4.90 0.94
C GLY A 90 12.14 -6.30 0.44
N GLU A 91 13.10 -7.18 0.71
CA GLU A 91 13.12 -8.55 0.19
C GLU A 91 11.98 -9.43 0.69
N ASN A 92 11.43 -9.11 1.87
CA ASN A 92 10.33 -9.89 2.45
C ASN A 92 8.96 -9.54 1.85
N GLY A 93 8.90 -8.57 0.95
CA GLY A 93 7.67 -8.14 0.34
C GLY A 93 7.31 -8.91 -0.91
N ARG A 94 6.07 -8.71 -1.34
CA ARG A 94 5.60 -9.17 -2.63
C ARG A 94 6.12 -8.23 -3.71
N GLU A 95 6.31 -8.72 -4.93
CA GLU A 95 6.63 -7.88 -6.07
C GLU A 95 5.40 -7.13 -6.55
N TYR A 96 5.57 -5.82 -6.76
CA TYR A 96 4.57 -4.96 -7.36
C TYR A 96 5.16 -4.27 -8.57
N LEU A 97 4.33 -3.94 -9.54
CA LEU A 97 4.79 -3.17 -10.70
C LEU A 97 4.83 -1.69 -10.31
N VAL A 98 6.03 -1.16 -10.17
CA VAL A 98 6.24 0.26 -9.92
C VAL A 98 6.18 1.00 -11.25
N VAL A 99 5.23 1.90 -11.40
CA VAL A 99 4.99 2.59 -12.67
C VAL A 99 5.48 4.04 -12.66
N SER A 100 5.69 4.62 -11.48
CA SER A 100 6.17 6.00 -11.38
C SER A 100 6.83 6.23 -10.03
N VAL A 101 7.93 6.99 -10.03
CA VAL A 101 8.65 7.36 -8.81
C VAL A 101 8.89 8.86 -8.86
N ASP A 102 8.50 9.56 -7.80
CA ASP A 102 8.72 10.99 -7.64
C ASP A 102 9.71 11.20 -6.49
N THR A 103 10.96 11.44 -6.82
CA THR A 103 12.02 11.63 -5.83
C THR A 103 11.97 12.98 -5.13
N VAL A 104 11.28 13.95 -5.71
CA VAL A 104 11.12 15.27 -5.09
C VAL A 104 10.15 15.20 -3.92
N ASN A 105 9.02 14.52 -4.11
CA ASN A 105 8.00 14.38 -3.07
C ASN A 105 8.10 13.07 -2.29
N SER A 106 9.04 12.22 -2.64
CA SER A 106 9.26 10.90 -2.03
C SER A 106 8.00 10.05 -2.08
N THR A 107 7.40 9.97 -3.26
CA THR A 107 6.23 9.11 -3.51
C THR A 107 6.50 8.11 -4.62
N VAL A 108 5.81 7.00 -4.54
CA VAL A 108 5.88 5.91 -5.53
C VAL A 108 4.47 5.49 -5.90
N THR A 109 4.24 5.27 -7.20
CA THR A 109 2.97 4.73 -7.69
C THR A 109 3.22 3.32 -8.19
N PHE A 110 2.42 2.39 -7.71
CA PHE A 110 2.57 0.97 -8.06
C PHE A 110 1.18 0.33 -8.20
N LEU A 111 1.16 -0.81 -8.87
CA LEU A 111 -0.06 -1.60 -9.06
C LEU A 111 -0.08 -2.75 -8.05
N LEU A 112 -1.18 -2.83 -7.32
CA LEU A 112 -1.42 -3.91 -6.36
C LEU A 112 -1.70 -5.26 -7.06
#